data_bf8538a8fd310b070c2e60e81ee40e29
#
_entry.id   bf8538a8fd310b070c2e60e81ee40e29
#
_cell.length_a   1.000
_cell.length_b   1.000
_cell.length_c   1.000
_cell.angle_alpha   90.00
_cell.angle_beta   90.00
_cell.angle_gamma   90.00
#
_symmetry.space_group_name_H-M   'P 1'
#
loop_
_entity.id
_entity.type
_entity.pdbx_description
1 polymer ?
#
loop_
_entity_poly.entity_id
_entity_poly.type
_entity_poly.pdbx_seq_one_letter_code
_entity_poly.pdbx_strand_id
1 'polypeptide(L)'
;MKRFKDRPRAARTRSNATVGVGLLLLGLLAALALGGSAGAAPTAVPLATAGSFAVLAGAGISNTGPTTVNGDIGTFPTTTISGSASITVGGTNHAGDGVTQQAKNDLVTAYNNAAGQGPTSPIAADLGGQTLTPGVYNSASSIGLTGALTLNAGGDPNAVFVFQAGSALTTASGSQVNLINGAQSCNVFWQIGSSATLGTGSSFKGTIIALTSITVTTGTTVDGRVLARNGAVTLDTDTITRPSCAATTATTTTTAATTTAAAPAPTPTPVPKPKPKPPIKRVAATTTTTAVVKKPVPPPKPKPPVQHVGLTG
;
A
#
# COMPACT_ATOMS: atom_id res chain seq x y z
N MET A 1 -71.98 37.84 -14.93
CA MET A 1 -72.07 39.30 -15.21
C MET A 1 -70.70 39.86 -15.50
N LYS A 2 -70.62 40.51 -16.70
CA LYS A 2 -69.75 41.61 -17.18
C LYS A 2 -68.20 41.43 -16.91
N ARG A 3 -67.42 41.16 -17.99
CA ARG A 3 -66.85 42.05 -19.02
C ARG A 3 -65.91 43.13 -18.44
N PHE A 4 -64.64 43.12 -18.87
CA PHE A 4 -63.92 44.10 -19.70
C PHE A 4 -62.44 43.68 -19.70
N LYS A 5 -61.73 43.26 -20.65
CA LYS A 5 -61.24 43.84 -21.93
C LYS A 5 -60.58 45.21 -21.74
N ASP A 6 -59.24 45.23 -21.82
CA ASP A 6 -58.55 46.28 -22.61
C ASP A 6 -57.05 45.93 -22.76
N ARG A 7 -56.62 45.79 -24.00
CA ARG A 7 -55.27 46.08 -24.47
C ARG A 7 -55.22 47.56 -24.84
N PRO A 8 -54.10 48.32 -24.76
CA PRO A 8 -53.41 48.54 -26.02
C PRO A 8 -51.87 48.80 -25.96
N ARG A 9 -51.36 48.72 -27.13
CA ARG A 9 -50.41 49.54 -27.86
C ARG A 9 -48.90 49.37 -27.70
N ALA A 10 -48.36 48.92 -28.81
CA ALA A 10 -46.98 49.02 -29.27
C ALA A 10 -46.49 50.47 -29.38
N ALA A 11 -45.22 50.69 -29.02
CA ALA A 11 -44.45 51.86 -29.43
C ALA A 11 -43.18 51.37 -30.17
N ARG A 12 -43.18 51.62 -31.47
CA ARG A 12 -41.96 51.60 -32.31
C ARG A 12 -41.15 52.85 -31.98
N THR A 13 -39.84 52.69 -31.75
CA THR A 13 -38.91 53.80 -31.94
C THR A 13 -37.64 53.33 -32.63
N ARG A 14 -37.24 54.13 -33.52
CA ARG A 14 -36.35 54.03 -34.67
C ARG A 14 -34.89 53.80 -34.31
N SER A 15 -34.27 53.07 -35.23
CA SER A 15 -32.90 53.04 -35.66
C SER A 15 -32.13 54.35 -35.55
N ASN A 16 -30.93 54.32 -35.01
CA ASN A 16 -29.82 55.16 -35.40
C ASN A 16 -28.57 54.33 -35.52
N ALA A 17 -28.13 54.18 -36.76
CA ALA A 17 -26.81 53.64 -37.11
C ALA A 17 -25.75 54.70 -36.74
N THR A 18 -24.76 54.30 -35.96
CA THR A 18 -23.52 55.07 -35.86
C THR A 18 -22.36 54.07 -36.12
N VAL A 19 -21.72 54.35 -37.23
CA VAL A 19 -20.44 53.71 -37.63
C VAL A 19 -19.36 54.17 -36.66
N GLY A 20 -18.66 53.26 -36.03
CA GLY A 20 -17.56 53.56 -35.14
C GLY A 20 -16.53 52.41 -35.16
N VAL A 21 -15.58 52.61 -36.02
CA VAL A 21 -14.15 52.21 -35.98
C VAL A 21 -13.73 51.14 -34.97
N GLY A 22 -13.09 50.13 -35.51
CA GLY A 22 -12.58 48.94 -34.85
C GLY A 22 -11.58 49.17 -33.73
N LEU A 23 -11.67 48.27 -32.78
CA LEU A 23 -10.54 47.91 -31.93
C LEU A 23 -10.57 46.40 -31.74
N LEU A 24 -9.68 45.71 -32.48
CA LEU A 24 -9.34 44.30 -32.27
C LEU A 24 -8.70 44.14 -30.89
N LEU A 25 -9.50 43.84 -29.88
CA LEU A 25 -9.03 43.31 -28.63
C LEU A 25 -8.84 41.79 -28.77
N LEU A 26 -7.61 41.39 -29.00
CA LEU A 26 -7.12 40.02 -28.90
C LEU A 26 -7.35 39.57 -27.46
N GLY A 27 -8.49 38.95 -27.17
CA GLY A 27 -8.76 38.29 -25.90
C GLY A 27 -7.86 37.05 -25.77
N LEU A 28 -6.72 37.20 -25.10
CA LEU A 28 -5.90 36.12 -24.62
C LEU A 28 -6.68 35.34 -23.54
N LEU A 29 -7.38 34.30 -23.97
CA LEU A 29 -7.99 33.32 -23.03
C LEU A 29 -6.86 32.62 -22.32
N ALA A 30 -6.43 33.15 -21.18
CA ALA A 30 -5.61 32.42 -20.22
C ALA A 30 -6.48 31.28 -19.67
N ALA A 31 -6.38 30.08 -20.26
CA ALA A 31 -6.85 28.86 -19.64
C ALA A 31 -6.03 28.68 -18.36
N LEU A 32 -6.56 29.12 -17.21
CA LEU A 32 -6.09 28.65 -15.91
C LEU A 32 -6.32 27.14 -15.90
N ALA A 33 -5.29 26.40 -16.25
CA ALA A 33 -5.21 25.00 -15.86
C ALA A 33 -5.24 24.97 -14.33
N LEU A 34 -6.39 24.70 -13.75
CA LEU A 34 -6.52 24.22 -12.39
C LEU A 34 -5.77 22.89 -12.37
N GLY A 35 -4.46 22.98 -12.18
CA GLY A 35 -3.62 21.85 -11.83
C GLY A 35 -4.10 21.36 -10.47
N GLY A 36 -5.13 20.52 -10.45
CA GLY A 36 -5.42 19.72 -9.28
C GLY A 36 -4.12 19.00 -8.92
N SER A 37 -3.62 19.19 -7.70
CA SER A 37 -2.49 18.42 -7.18
C SER A 37 -2.87 16.94 -7.33
N ALA A 38 -2.34 16.29 -8.37
CA ALA A 38 -2.44 14.85 -8.47
C ALA A 38 -1.73 14.31 -7.22
N GLY A 39 -2.50 13.87 -6.23
CA GLY A 39 -1.94 13.19 -5.09
C GLY A 39 -1.05 12.05 -5.59
N ALA A 40 0.05 11.78 -4.89
CA ALA A 40 0.93 10.70 -5.28
C ALA A 40 0.11 9.40 -5.39
N ALA A 41 0.29 8.68 -6.52
CA ALA A 41 -0.36 7.39 -6.69
C ALA A 41 0.13 6.41 -5.60
N PRO A 42 -0.72 5.47 -5.13
CA PRO A 42 -0.29 4.47 -4.18
C PRO A 42 0.85 3.63 -4.76
N THR A 43 1.76 3.22 -3.90
CA THR A 43 2.90 2.38 -4.30
C THR A 43 2.74 0.97 -3.72
N ALA A 44 3.27 -0.03 -4.42
CA ALA A 44 3.29 -1.38 -3.89
C ALA A 44 4.06 -1.42 -2.56
N VAL A 45 3.52 -2.13 -1.57
CA VAL A 45 4.15 -2.26 -0.26
C VAL A 45 5.35 -3.19 -0.34
N PRO A 46 6.57 -2.73 0.03
CA PRO A 46 7.76 -3.56 -0.03
C PRO A 46 7.74 -4.60 1.10
N LEU A 47 7.53 -5.86 0.75
CA LEU A 47 7.47 -6.97 1.71
C LEU A 47 8.84 -7.58 2.02
N ALA A 48 9.85 -7.35 1.18
CA ALA A 48 11.19 -7.92 1.27
C ALA A 48 11.15 -9.44 1.58
N THR A 49 11.83 -9.93 2.63
CA THR A 49 11.82 -11.36 3.00
C THR A 49 10.41 -11.87 3.37
N ALA A 50 9.53 -11.01 3.93
CA ALA A 50 8.15 -11.40 4.21
C ALA A 50 7.34 -11.72 2.93
N GLY A 51 7.83 -11.31 1.77
CA GLY A 51 7.20 -11.58 0.47
C GLY A 51 7.19 -13.05 0.05
N SER A 52 8.06 -13.91 0.57
CA SER A 52 8.06 -15.36 0.31
C SER A 52 7.01 -16.10 1.13
N PHE A 53 6.56 -15.53 2.25
CA PHE A 53 5.59 -16.16 3.13
C PHE A 53 4.16 -16.00 2.63
N ALA A 54 3.41 -17.10 2.61
CA ALA A 54 1.95 -17.08 2.50
C ALA A 54 1.31 -16.89 3.88
N VAL A 55 1.93 -17.47 4.93
CA VAL A 55 1.46 -17.33 6.31
C VAL A 55 2.64 -17.00 7.22
N LEU A 56 2.53 -15.87 7.96
CA LEU A 56 3.56 -15.43 8.91
C LEU A 56 2.88 -14.93 10.18
N ALA A 57 3.32 -15.44 11.36
CA ALA A 57 2.74 -15.08 12.63
C ALA A 57 3.76 -14.54 13.63
N GLY A 58 3.27 -13.82 14.67
CA GLY A 58 4.08 -13.35 15.81
C GLY A 58 3.98 -14.24 17.03
N ALA A 59 2.80 -14.79 17.29
CA ALA A 59 2.50 -15.55 18.52
C ALA A 59 2.09 -16.99 18.26
N GLY A 60 2.52 -17.57 17.13
CA GLY A 60 2.22 -18.95 16.76
C GLY A 60 1.15 -19.07 15.67
N ILE A 61 1.05 -20.26 15.11
CA ILE A 61 0.03 -20.64 14.13
C ILE A 61 -0.73 -21.83 14.69
N SER A 62 -2.06 -21.79 14.61
CA SER A 62 -2.91 -22.94 14.89
C SER A 62 -3.75 -23.28 13.69
N ASN A 63 -3.88 -24.58 13.41
CA ASN A 63 -4.64 -25.09 12.28
C ASN A 63 -5.57 -26.21 12.70
N THR A 64 -6.79 -26.19 12.16
CA THR A 64 -7.77 -27.23 12.27
C THR A 64 -8.14 -27.72 10.87
N GLY A 65 -8.23 -29.03 10.67
CA GLY A 65 -8.57 -29.62 9.38
C GLY A 65 -7.49 -29.48 8.30
N PRO A 66 -7.75 -29.97 7.09
CA PRO A 66 -6.80 -30.00 5.99
C PRO A 66 -6.66 -28.59 5.38
N THR A 67 -5.52 -27.94 5.59
CA THR A 67 -5.19 -26.62 5.03
C THR A 67 -4.05 -26.73 4.02
N THR A 68 -4.15 -25.98 2.92
CA THR A 68 -3.10 -25.87 1.90
C THR A 68 -2.49 -24.48 1.90
N VAL A 69 -1.17 -24.39 2.07
CA VAL A 69 -0.39 -23.14 2.06
C VAL A 69 0.60 -23.18 0.90
N ASN A 70 0.30 -22.49 -0.19
CA ASN A 70 1.17 -22.39 -1.37
C ASN A 70 2.10 -21.17 -1.22
N GLY A 71 3.20 -21.37 -0.49
CA GLY A 71 4.22 -20.39 -0.12
C GLY A 71 4.86 -20.80 1.20
N ASP A 72 5.76 -19.98 1.71
CA ASP A 72 6.43 -20.26 2.98
C ASP A 72 5.47 -20.04 4.16
N ILE A 73 5.72 -20.79 5.24
CA ILE A 73 5.02 -20.65 6.52
C ILE A 73 6.03 -20.48 7.65
N GLY A 74 5.76 -19.60 8.60
CA GLY A 74 6.63 -19.40 9.74
C GLY A 74 6.02 -18.54 10.84
N THR A 75 6.61 -18.62 12.02
CA THR A 75 6.20 -17.82 13.17
C THR A 75 7.37 -17.50 14.08
N PHE A 76 7.50 -16.23 14.51
CA PHE A 76 8.58 -15.75 15.39
C PHE A 76 8.08 -14.53 16.19
N PRO A 77 8.43 -14.37 17.50
CA PRO A 77 9.36 -15.20 18.30
C PRO A 77 8.76 -16.52 18.79
N THR A 78 7.45 -16.69 18.82
CA THR A 78 6.84 -17.97 19.17
C THR A 78 6.93 -18.91 17.97
N THR A 79 7.57 -20.06 18.12
CA THR A 79 7.87 -20.97 17.00
C THR A 79 6.85 -22.10 16.83
N THR A 80 5.75 -22.09 17.61
CA THR A 80 4.77 -23.15 17.63
C THR A 80 3.82 -23.08 16.42
N ILE A 81 3.71 -24.18 15.68
CA ILE A 81 2.70 -24.42 14.66
C ILE A 81 1.89 -25.66 15.07
N SER A 82 0.75 -25.43 15.74
CA SER A 82 -0.17 -26.48 16.14
C SER A 82 -0.99 -26.97 14.96
N GLY A 83 -1.28 -28.27 14.89
CA GLY A 83 -2.02 -28.85 13.76
C GLY A 83 -1.21 -28.92 12.46
N SER A 84 0.10 -28.81 12.54
CA SER A 84 0.99 -28.82 11.35
C SER A 84 0.89 -30.08 10.50
N ALA A 85 0.51 -31.21 11.10
CA ALA A 85 0.34 -32.49 10.38
C ALA A 85 -0.80 -32.46 9.33
N SER A 86 -1.75 -31.53 9.48
CA SER A 86 -2.85 -31.34 8.53
C SER A 86 -2.64 -30.12 7.61
N ILE A 87 -1.47 -29.51 7.64
CA ILE A 87 -1.09 -28.42 6.71
C ILE A 87 -0.23 -29.00 5.58
N THR A 88 -0.67 -28.85 4.35
CA THR A 88 0.16 -29.09 3.16
C THR A 88 0.88 -27.80 2.80
N VAL A 89 2.22 -27.77 2.90
CA VAL A 89 3.03 -26.58 2.61
C VAL A 89 3.71 -26.75 1.26
N GLY A 90 3.40 -25.88 0.29
CA GLY A 90 4.00 -25.84 -1.04
C GLY A 90 5.32 -25.08 -1.11
N GLY A 91 5.69 -24.37 -0.06
CA GLY A 91 6.98 -23.70 0.14
C GLY A 91 7.77 -24.35 1.28
N THR A 92 8.50 -23.54 2.03
CA THR A 92 9.29 -23.98 3.18
C THR A 92 8.57 -23.68 4.50
N ASN A 93 8.58 -24.66 5.41
CA ASN A 93 8.21 -24.40 6.82
C ASN A 93 9.46 -23.96 7.59
N HIS A 94 9.56 -22.67 7.82
CA HIS A 94 10.69 -22.05 8.53
C HIS A 94 10.59 -22.15 10.05
N ALA A 95 9.45 -22.53 10.58
CA ALA A 95 9.16 -22.62 12.03
C ALA A 95 9.52 -21.36 12.82
N GLY A 96 10.72 -20.99 13.01
CA GLY A 96 11.17 -19.79 13.72
C GLY A 96 12.66 -19.57 13.53
N ASP A 97 13.15 -19.96 12.38
CA ASP A 97 14.54 -19.79 11.97
C ASP A 97 14.92 -18.31 11.68
N GLY A 98 16.17 -18.08 11.29
CA GLY A 98 16.68 -16.73 10.97
C GLY A 98 15.96 -16.07 9.80
N VAL A 99 15.43 -16.85 8.84
CA VAL A 99 14.63 -16.33 7.72
C VAL A 99 13.30 -15.78 8.23
N THR A 100 12.62 -16.51 9.11
CA THR A 100 11.38 -16.05 9.75
C THR A 100 11.62 -14.81 10.60
N GLN A 101 12.72 -14.75 11.36
CA GLN A 101 13.08 -13.58 12.16
C GLN A 101 13.27 -12.34 11.27
N GLN A 102 13.99 -12.47 10.15
CA GLN A 102 14.17 -11.38 9.21
C GLN A 102 12.84 -10.96 8.57
N ALA A 103 12.02 -11.93 8.15
CA ALA A 103 10.71 -11.66 7.58
C ALA A 103 9.79 -10.90 8.56
N LYS A 104 9.90 -11.14 9.86
CA LYS A 104 9.18 -10.39 10.90
C LYS A 104 9.66 -8.95 11.01
N ASN A 105 10.96 -8.69 10.88
CA ASN A 105 11.51 -7.33 10.86
C ASN A 105 11.04 -6.57 9.60
N ASP A 106 11.06 -7.23 8.45
CA ASP A 106 10.59 -6.66 7.18
C ASP A 106 9.08 -6.40 7.21
N LEU A 107 8.31 -7.27 7.87
CA LEU A 107 6.87 -7.08 8.07
C LEU A 107 6.55 -5.82 8.87
N VAL A 108 7.39 -5.46 9.87
CA VAL A 108 7.25 -4.19 10.60
C VAL A 108 7.41 -3.01 9.65
N THR A 109 8.41 -3.07 8.78
CA THR A 109 8.67 -2.03 7.77
C THR A 109 7.53 -1.93 6.76
N ALA A 110 7.05 -3.08 6.26
CA ALA A 110 5.92 -3.16 5.33
C ALA A 110 4.62 -2.61 5.94
N TYR A 111 4.34 -2.96 7.21
CA TYR A 111 3.18 -2.43 7.94
C TYR A 111 3.23 -0.90 8.03
N ASN A 112 4.38 -0.35 8.45
CA ASN A 112 4.54 1.10 8.59
C ASN A 112 4.49 1.81 7.23
N ASN A 113 5.04 1.20 6.18
CA ASN A 113 4.93 1.71 4.81
C ASN A 113 3.46 1.79 4.36
N ALA A 114 2.71 0.69 4.52
CA ALA A 114 1.29 0.65 4.15
C ALA A 114 0.45 1.68 4.94
N ALA A 115 0.73 1.83 6.25
CA ALA A 115 0.03 2.79 7.12
C ALA A 115 0.35 4.26 6.79
N GLY A 116 1.55 4.52 6.24
CA GLY A 116 2.02 5.87 5.91
C GLY A 116 1.70 6.33 4.49
N GLN A 117 1.06 5.50 3.66
CA GLN A 117 0.70 5.91 2.31
C GLN A 117 -0.49 6.89 2.30
N GLY A 118 -0.48 7.80 1.33
CA GLY A 118 -1.53 8.77 1.09
C GLY A 118 -1.31 9.51 -0.24
N PRO A 119 -2.25 10.41 -0.60
CA PRO A 119 -3.42 10.83 0.17
C PRO A 119 -4.46 9.72 0.32
N THR A 120 -5.21 9.73 1.42
CA THR A 120 -6.22 8.71 1.70
C THR A 120 -7.62 9.18 1.30
N SER A 121 -8.42 8.25 0.76
CA SER A 121 -9.84 8.45 0.54
C SER A 121 -10.62 7.74 1.66
N PRO A 122 -11.55 8.42 2.34
CA PRO A 122 -12.40 7.77 3.34
C PRO A 122 -13.32 6.76 2.65
N ILE A 123 -13.53 5.62 3.32
CA ILE A 123 -14.44 4.58 2.85
C ILE A 123 -15.56 4.31 3.84
N ALA A 124 -16.66 3.73 3.35
CA ALA A 124 -17.73 3.24 4.19
C ALA A 124 -17.22 2.13 5.14
N ALA A 125 -17.90 1.94 6.26
CA ALA A 125 -17.58 0.90 7.21
C ALA A 125 -17.73 -0.52 6.63
N ASP A 126 -18.58 -0.71 5.60
CA ASP A 126 -18.72 -1.93 4.83
C ASP A 126 -18.44 -1.68 3.35
N LEU A 127 -17.58 -2.50 2.76
CA LEU A 127 -17.16 -2.41 1.36
C LEU A 127 -18.04 -3.26 0.41
N GLY A 128 -19.02 -3.98 0.94
CA GLY A 128 -19.92 -4.82 0.14
C GLY A 128 -20.64 -4.03 -0.95
N GLY A 129 -20.69 -4.58 -2.16
CA GLY A 129 -21.32 -3.96 -3.32
C GLY A 129 -20.55 -2.79 -3.96
N GLN A 130 -19.40 -2.40 -3.41
CA GLN A 130 -18.63 -1.29 -3.96
C GLN A 130 -17.72 -1.72 -5.12
N THR A 131 -17.46 -0.77 -6.03
CA THR A 131 -16.41 -0.88 -7.06
C THR A 131 -15.43 0.26 -6.83
N LEU A 132 -14.17 -0.10 -6.56
CA LEU A 132 -13.12 0.86 -6.25
C LEU A 132 -12.04 0.87 -7.35
N THR A 133 -11.47 2.04 -7.59
CA THR A 133 -10.33 2.27 -8.49
C THR A 133 -9.02 2.26 -7.71
N PRO A 134 -7.83 2.27 -8.36
CA PRO A 134 -6.56 2.33 -7.66
C PRO A 134 -6.49 3.52 -6.68
N GLY A 135 -6.01 3.27 -5.46
CA GLY A 135 -6.00 4.32 -4.44
C GLY A 135 -5.59 3.83 -3.06
N VAL A 136 -5.46 4.78 -2.13
CA VAL A 136 -5.31 4.52 -0.70
C VAL A 136 -6.63 4.83 -0.02
N TYR A 137 -7.21 3.85 0.64
CA TYR A 137 -8.52 3.90 1.27
C TYR A 137 -8.38 3.78 2.79
N ASN A 138 -9.02 4.66 3.53
CA ASN A 138 -8.90 4.71 4.98
C ASN A 138 -10.26 4.63 5.68
N SER A 139 -10.33 3.79 6.70
CA SER A 139 -11.36 3.82 7.74
C SER A 139 -10.70 4.08 9.08
N ALA A 140 -11.10 5.13 9.79
CA ALA A 140 -10.60 5.43 11.14
C ALA A 140 -10.95 4.34 12.18
N SER A 141 -11.88 3.45 11.85
CA SER A 141 -12.33 2.33 12.67
C SER A 141 -12.11 0.99 11.96
N SER A 142 -13.06 0.09 12.04
CA SER A 142 -13.01 -1.20 11.35
C SER A 142 -13.48 -1.10 9.91
N ILE A 143 -13.05 -2.06 9.10
CA ILE A 143 -13.54 -2.31 7.75
C ILE A 143 -14.35 -3.61 7.78
N GLY A 144 -15.58 -3.57 7.28
CA GLY A 144 -16.44 -4.72 7.00
C GLY A 144 -16.40 -5.07 5.51
N LEU A 145 -16.70 -6.33 5.21
CA LEU A 145 -16.99 -6.79 3.84
C LEU A 145 -18.14 -7.77 3.88
N THR A 146 -19.32 -7.32 3.46
CA THR A 146 -20.50 -8.16 3.32
C THR A 146 -20.84 -8.32 1.84
N GLY A 147 -20.70 -9.54 1.31
CA GLY A 147 -20.87 -9.83 -0.11
C GLY A 147 -19.62 -9.52 -0.93
N ALA A 148 -19.74 -8.81 -2.06
CA ALA A 148 -18.65 -8.64 -3.01
C ALA A 148 -18.09 -7.21 -3.04
N LEU A 149 -16.77 -7.06 -2.96
CA LEU A 149 -16.02 -5.87 -3.31
C LEU A 149 -15.37 -6.08 -4.68
N THR A 150 -15.48 -5.10 -5.58
CA THR A 150 -14.83 -5.14 -6.89
C THR A 150 -13.71 -4.12 -6.96
N LEU A 151 -12.50 -4.57 -7.33
CA LEU A 151 -11.34 -3.72 -7.55
C LEU A 151 -11.07 -3.62 -9.06
N ASN A 152 -11.19 -2.42 -9.61
CA ASN A 152 -11.09 -2.16 -11.03
C ASN A 152 -9.80 -1.39 -11.33
N ALA A 153 -8.84 -2.02 -11.97
CA ALA A 153 -7.55 -1.42 -12.32
C ALA A 153 -7.61 -0.49 -13.54
N GLY A 154 -8.75 -0.40 -14.23
CA GLY A 154 -8.88 0.46 -15.41
C GLY A 154 -7.97 0.08 -16.59
N GLY A 155 -7.46 -1.14 -16.61
CA GLY A 155 -6.52 -1.63 -17.63
C GLY A 155 -5.04 -1.54 -17.23
N ASP A 156 -4.71 -0.99 -16.07
CA ASP A 156 -3.33 -0.92 -15.58
C ASP A 156 -3.00 -2.12 -14.69
N PRO A 157 -2.17 -3.07 -15.13
CA PRO A 157 -1.77 -4.22 -14.32
C PRO A 157 -0.85 -3.87 -13.15
N ASN A 158 -0.31 -2.64 -13.10
CA ASN A 158 0.49 -2.13 -11.98
C ASN A 158 -0.35 -1.34 -10.96
N ALA A 159 -1.66 -1.23 -11.19
CA ALA A 159 -2.57 -0.53 -10.31
C ALA A 159 -2.51 -1.08 -8.88
N VAL A 160 -2.31 -0.19 -7.89
CA VAL A 160 -2.17 -0.54 -6.48
C VAL A 160 -3.40 -0.11 -5.71
N PHE A 161 -3.84 -0.98 -4.79
CA PHE A 161 -4.92 -0.72 -3.85
C PHE A 161 -4.41 -0.92 -2.42
N VAL A 162 -4.53 0.10 -1.59
CA VAL A 162 -4.12 0.02 -0.18
C VAL A 162 -5.32 0.36 0.69
N PHE A 163 -5.68 -0.54 1.59
CA PHE A 163 -6.73 -0.36 2.58
C PHE A 163 -6.11 -0.20 3.96
N GLN A 164 -6.47 0.86 4.65
CA GLN A 164 -6.00 1.16 6.01
C GLN A 164 -7.18 1.13 6.97
N ALA A 165 -7.24 0.12 7.83
CA ALA A 165 -8.21 0.03 8.91
C ALA A 165 -7.58 0.49 10.22
N GLY A 166 -8.15 1.49 10.88
CA GLY A 166 -7.70 1.96 12.20
C GLY A 166 -7.91 0.91 13.30
N SER A 167 -8.81 -0.07 13.07
CA SER A 167 -9.07 -1.17 13.99
C SER A 167 -9.09 -2.51 13.25
N ALA A 168 -10.21 -3.20 13.13
CA ALA A 168 -10.31 -4.56 12.61
C ALA A 168 -10.74 -4.62 11.14
N LEU A 169 -10.42 -5.75 10.49
CA LEU A 169 -11.08 -6.20 9.27
C LEU A 169 -11.95 -7.40 9.59
N THR A 170 -13.22 -7.37 9.18
CA THR A 170 -14.13 -8.51 9.34
C THR A 170 -14.90 -8.75 8.04
N THR A 171 -14.77 -9.93 7.46
CA THR A 171 -15.61 -10.32 6.33
C THR A 171 -16.74 -11.23 6.78
N ALA A 172 -17.91 -11.07 6.18
CA ALA A 172 -19.02 -12.01 6.37
C ALA A 172 -18.74 -13.34 5.64
N SER A 173 -19.47 -14.40 5.98
CA SER A 173 -19.36 -15.68 5.28
C SER A 173 -19.68 -15.52 3.79
N GLY A 174 -18.91 -16.19 2.92
CA GLY A 174 -19.08 -16.16 1.47
C GLY A 174 -18.73 -14.82 0.82
N SER A 175 -18.09 -13.90 1.54
CA SER A 175 -17.66 -12.63 0.99
C SER A 175 -16.56 -12.79 -0.06
N GLN A 176 -16.50 -11.86 -1.02
CA GLN A 176 -15.60 -11.96 -2.15
C GLN A 176 -14.89 -10.62 -2.43
N VAL A 177 -13.62 -10.70 -2.80
CA VAL A 177 -12.89 -9.61 -3.43
C VAL A 177 -12.67 -9.97 -4.90
N ASN A 178 -13.31 -9.25 -5.81
CA ASN A 178 -13.23 -9.48 -7.25
C ASN A 178 -12.24 -8.50 -7.89
N LEU A 179 -11.37 -9.02 -8.74
CA LEU A 179 -10.38 -8.24 -9.49
C LEU A 179 -10.78 -8.18 -10.95
N ILE A 180 -10.88 -6.96 -11.52
CA ILE A 180 -11.26 -6.77 -12.91
C ILE A 180 -10.32 -5.79 -13.62
N ASN A 181 -10.33 -5.82 -14.95
CA ASN A 181 -9.61 -4.88 -15.80
C ASN A 181 -8.12 -4.77 -15.45
N GLY A 182 -7.45 -5.90 -15.25
CA GLY A 182 -6.01 -5.96 -14.99
C GLY A 182 -5.60 -5.84 -13.53
N ALA A 183 -6.54 -5.70 -12.57
CA ALA A 183 -6.20 -5.72 -11.16
C ALA A 183 -5.53 -7.06 -10.77
N GLN A 184 -4.48 -6.99 -9.96
CA GLN A 184 -3.70 -8.14 -9.53
C GLN A 184 -3.68 -8.26 -8.01
N SER A 185 -3.86 -9.45 -7.46
CA SER A 185 -3.90 -9.72 -6.01
C SER A 185 -2.58 -9.34 -5.30
N CYS A 186 -1.45 -9.40 -6.00
CA CYS A 186 -0.15 -8.98 -5.48
C CYS A 186 -0.01 -7.47 -5.25
N ASN A 187 -0.89 -6.65 -5.84
CA ASN A 187 -0.93 -5.20 -5.71
C ASN A 187 -2.08 -4.72 -4.80
N VAL A 188 -2.71 -5.64 -4.07
CA VAL A 188 -3.75 -5.32 -3.08
C VAL A 188 -3.21 -5.55 -1.68
N PHE A 189 -3.24 -4.50 -0.85
CA PHE A 189 -2.70 -4.52 0.52
C PHE A 189 -3.73 -4.04 1.53
N TRP A 190 -3.85 -4.80 2.63
CA TRP A 190 -4.77 -4.54 3.74
C TRP A 190 -3.96 -4.32 5.01
N GLN A 191 -3.68 -3.06 5.36
CA GLN A 191 -3.07 -2.71 6.63
C GLN A 191 -4.16 -2.60 7.70
N ILE A 192 -4.05 -3.44 8.75
CA ILE A 192 -5.09 -3.59 9.78
C ILE A 192 -4.52 -3.20 11.13
N GLY A 193 -5.10 -2.18 11.76
CA GLY A 193 -4.65 -1.59 13.03
C GLY A 193 -4.84 -2.52 14.25
N SER A 194 -5.59 -3.61 14.11
CA SER A 194 -5.77 -4.62 15.14
C SER A 194 -5.75 -6.02 14.50
N SER A 195 -6.87 -6.73 14.49
CA SER A 195 -7.00 -8.10 14.01
C SER A 195 -7.86 -8.20 12.75
N ALA A 196 -7.61 -9.23 11.95
CA ALA A 196 -8.48 -9.57 10.82
C ALA A 196 -9.20 -10.90 11.06
N THR A 197 -10.47 -10.98 10.63
CA THR A 197 -11.25 -12.21 10.62
C THR A 197 -11.88 -12.37 9.24
N LEU A 198 -11.53 -13.44 8.53
CA LEU A 198 -12.16 -13.80 7.27
C LEU A 198 -13.27 -14.81 7.53
N GLY A 199 -14.49 -14.49 7.10
CA GLY A 199 -15.67 -15.32 7.30
C GLY A 199 -15.61 -16.61 6.47
N THR A 200 -16.30 -17.64 6.94
CA THR A 200 -16.37 -18.98 6.35
C THR A 200 -16.67 -18.94 4.84
N GLY A 201 -15.90 -19.69 4.06
CA GLY A 201 -16.10 -19.82 2.62
C GLY A 201 -15.85 -18.55 1.82
N SER A 202 -15.16 -17.56 2.39
CA SER A 202 -14.81 -16.31 1.69
C SER A 202 -13.76 -16.54 0.60
N SER A 203 -13.81 -15.74 -0.46
CA SER A 203 -12.78 -15.66 -1.49
C SER A 203 -12.08 -14.30 -1.40
N PHE A 204 -10.92 -14.27 -0.76
CA PHE A 204 -10.20 -13.05 -0.45
C PHE A 204 -8.99 -12.84 -1.36
N LYS A 205 -8.71 -11.59 -1.73
CA LYS A 205 -7.58 -11.22 -2.58
C LYS A 205 -6.72 -10.16 -1.90
N GLY A 206 -5.39 -10.35 -2.00
CA GLY A 206 -4.42 -9.38 -1.50
C GLY A 206 -3.70 -9.82 -0.22
N THR A 207 -2.72 -9.01 0.17
CA THR A 207 -1.89 -9.24 1.35
C THR A 207 -2.48 -8.56 2.58
N ILE A 208 -2.84 -9.35 3.59
CA ILE A 208 -3.27 -8.86 4.91
C ILE A 208 -2.04 -8.67 5.78
N ILE A 209 -1.86 -7.45 6.31
CA ILE A 209 -0.79 -7.09 7.24
C ILE A 209 -1.47 -6.58 8.52
N ALA A 210 -1.73 -7.47 9.47
CA ALA A 210 -2.43 -7.13 10.71
C ALA A 210 -1.46 -6.85 11.86
N LEU A 211 -1.77 -5.84 12.67
CA LEU A 211 -0.97 -5.52 13.85
C LEU A 211 -1.01 -6.65 14.87
N THR A 212 -2.17 -7.26 15.07
CA THR A 212 -2.38 -8.30 16.06
C THR A 212 -2.55 -9.67 15.39
N SER A 213 -3.71 -10.24 15.43
CA SER A 213 -3.97 -11.61 14.99
C SER A 213 -4.76 -11.66 13.68
N ILE A 214 -4.69 -12.81 13.00
CA ILE A 214 -5.53 -13.07 11.83
C ILE A 214 -6.20 -14.43 12.04
N THR A 215 -7.52 -14.46 11.86
CA THR A 215 -8.32 -15.67 11.85
C THR A 215 -8.88 -15.89 10.44
N VAL A 216 -8.54 -17.00 9.84
CA VAL A 216 -9.13 -17.47 8.58
C VAL A 216 -10.06 -18.60 8.95
N THR A 217 -11.37 -18.42 8.74
CA THR A 217 -12.34 -19.41 9.15
C THR A 217 -12.64 -20.41 8.02
N THR A 218 -13.22 -21.52 8.38
CA THR A 218 -13.41 -22.75 7.60
C THR A 218 -13.64 -22.51 6.10
N GLY A 219 -12.82 -23.14 5.28
CA GLY A 219 -13.02 -23.22 3.83
C GLY A 219 -12.74 -21.91 3.08
N THR A 220 -12.05 -20.99 3.69
CA THR A 220 -11.69 -19.71 3.07
C THR A 220 -10.56 -19.88 2.07
N THR A 221 -10.67 -19.21 0.93
CA THR A 221 -9.61 -19.15 -0.08
C THR A 221 -8.98 -17.76 -0.08
N VAL A 222 -7.66 -17.70 0.08
CA VAL A 222 -6.88 -16.46 0.01
C VAL A 222 -5.89 -16.53 -1.15
N ASP A 223 -6.10 -15.74 -2.19
CA ASP A 223 -5.06 -15.42 -3.17
C ASP A 223 -4.34 -14.16 -2.70
N GLY A 224 -3.34 -14.38 -1.88
CA GLY A 224 -2.73 -13.34 -1.08
C GLY A 224 -1.80 -13.89 -0.02
N ARG A 225 -1.63 -13.10 1.06
CA ARG A 225 -0.82 -13.46 2.23
C ARG A 225 -1.54 -13.11 3.52
N VAL A 226 -1.28 -13.89 4.56
CA VAL A 226 -1.83 -13.72 5.91
C VAL A 226 -0.67 -13.47 6.86
N LEU A 227 -0.36 -12.18 7.11
CA LEU A 227 0.84 -11.74 7.83
C LEU A 227 0.46 -11.02 9.12
N ALA A 228 0.52 -11.72 10.26
CA ALA A 228 0.27 -11.17 11.59
C ALA A 228 1.58 -10.66 12.21
N ARG A 229 1.61 -9.35 12.54
CA ARG A 229 2.81 -8.71 13.07
C ARG A 229 3.14 -9.19 14.51
N ASN A 230 2.17 -9.14 15.42
CA ASN A 230 2.41 -9.44 16.84
C ASN A 230 1.64 -10.68 17.31
N GLY A 231 0.48 -10.95 16.72
CA GLY A 231 -0.44 -11.99 17.18
C GLY A 231 -0.30 -13.32 16.45
N ALA A 232 -1.23 -14.20 16.72
CA ALA A 232 -1.32 -15.52 16.12
C ALA A 232 -2.05 -15.49 14.77
N VAL A 233 -1.83 -16.55 13.99
CA VAL A 233 -2.65 -16.87 12.83
C VAL A 233 -3.41 -18.16 13.13
N THR A 234 -4.75 -18.14 12.95
CA THR A 234 -5.62 -19.31 13.07
C THR A 234 -6.16 -19.68 11.71
N LEU A 235 -6.06 -20.96 11.34
CA LEU A 235 -6.48 -21.52 10.07
C LEU A 235 -7.44 -22.68 10.32
N ASP A 236 -8.38 -22.89 9.38
CA ASP A 236 -9.34 -24.01 9.42
C ASP A 236 -9.76 -24.43 8.02
N THR A 237 -9.18 -25.50 7.51
CA THR A 237 -9.55 -26.09 6.20
C THR A 237 -9.43 -25.08 5.04
N ASP A 238 -8.37 -24.29 5.04
CA ASP A 238 -8.20 -23.14 4.15
C ASP A 238 -7.27 -23.44 2.96
N THR A 239 -7.36 -22.59 1.93
CA THR A 239 -6.37 -22.55 0.85
C THR A 239 -5.79 -21.15 0.76
N ILE A 240 -4.48 -21.02 1.07
CA ILE A 240 -3.77 -19.75 1.01
C ILE A 240 -2.68 -19.86 -0.05
N THR A 241 -2.77 -19.03 -1.08
CA THR A 241 -1.81 -19.03 -2.18
C THR A 241 -1.14 -17.67 -2.28
N ARG A 242 0.17 -17.66 -2.12
CA ARG A 242 0.97 -16.45 -2.32
C ARG A 242 0.81 -15.95 -3.76
N PRO A 243 0.38 -14.71 -3.98
CA PRO A 243 0.14 -14.20 -5.32
C PRO A 243 1.47 -13.99 -6.05
N SER A 244 1.45 -14.21 -7.36
CA SER A 244 2.51 -13.78 -8.27
C SER A 244 1.96 -12.70 -9.19
N CYS A 245 2.65 -11.55 -9.28
CA CYS A 245 2.33 -10.56 -10.30
C CYS A 245 2.72 -11.09 -11.67
N ALA A 246 1.85 -10.96 -12.65
CA ALA A 246 2.25 -11.08 -14.05
C ALA A 246 3.28 -9.97 -14.33
N ALA A 247 4.45 -10.36 -14.83
CA ALA A 247 5.43 -9.38 -15.28
C ALA A 247 4.79 -8.55 -16.41
N THR A 248 4.64 -7.26 -16.20
CA THR A 248 4.31 -6.36 -17.30
C THR A 248 5.55 -6.30 -18.18
N THR A 249 5.50 -6.92 -19.35
CA THR A 249 6.38 -6.52 -20.45
C THR A 249 6.05 -5.06 -20.73
N ALA A 250 6.88 -4.16 -20.20
CA ALA A 250 6.84 -2.77 -20.63
C ALA A 250 7.10 -2.80 -22.14
N THR A 251 6.04 -2.63 -22.92
CA THR A 251 6.19 -2.32 -24.35
C THR A 251 6.81 -0.93 -24.36
N THR A 252 8.14 -0.91 -24.43
CA THR A 252 8.88 0.33 -24.67
C THR A 252 8.47 0.75 -26.09
N THR A 253 7.40 1.53 -26.18
CA THR A 253 7.12 2.29 -27.39
C THR A 253 8.27 3.29 -27.50
N THR A 254 9.34 2.85 -28.17
CA THR A 254 10.38 3.76 -28.62
C THR A 254 9.72 4.65 -29.65
N THR A 255 9.19 5.79 -29.19
CA THR A 255 8.88 6.90 -30.09
C THR A 255 10.21 7.28 -30.69
N ALA A 256 10.46 6.81 -31.91
CA ALA A 256 11.59 7.26 -32.70
C ALA A 256 11.45 8.77 -32.84
N ALA A 257 12.16 9.52 -32.01
CA ALA A 257 12.34 10.93 -32.21
C ALA A 257 13.05 11.06 -33.56
N THR A 258 12.30 11.51 -34.58
CA THR A 258 12.87 11.92 -35.87
C THR A 258 13.85 13.04 -35.58
N THR A 259 15.11 12.68 -35.46
CA THR A 259 16.20 13.65 -35.31
C THR A 259 16.33 14.32 -36.69
N THR A 260 15.73 15.49 -36.86
CA THR A 260 16.08 16.39 -37.94
C THR A 260 17.58 16.68 -37.82
N ALA A 261 18.34 16.20 -38.79
CA ALA A 261 19.78 16.39 -38.83
C ALA A 261 20.08 17.90 -38.77
N ALA A 262 20.61 18.37 -37.69
CA ALA A 262 21.16 19.70 -37.59
C ALA A 262 22.46 19.76 -38.39
N ALA A 263 22.60 20.83 -39.17
CA ALA A 263 23.76 21.12 -40.01
C ALA A 263 25.07 21.09 -39.15
N PRO A 264 26.19 20.66 -39.73
CA PRO A 264 27.45 20.55 -38.99
C PRO A 264 27.92 21.91 -38.49
N ALA A 265 28.17 21.98 -37.20
CA ALA A 265 28.76 23.15 -36.55
C ALA A 265 30.23 23.39 -36.98
N PRO A 266 30.70 24.65 -37.07
CA PRO A 266 32.06 24.96 -37.48
C PRO A 266 33.08 24.44 -36.46
N THR A 267 34.17 23.91 -37.00
CA THR A 267 35.31 23.34 -36.28
C THR A 267 35.85 24.31 -35.24
N PRO A 268 36.04 23.94 -33.96
CA PRO A 268 36.65 24.84 -32.96
C PRO A 268 38.14 24.97 -33.19
N THR A 269 38.64 26.21 -33.16
CA THR A 269 40.02 26.57 -33.19
C THR A 269 40.79 26.03 -31.98
N PRO A 270 42.04 25.52 -32.10
CA PRO A 270 42.75 24.92 -31.00
C PRO A 270 43.10 25.94 -29.91
N VAL A 271 42.65 25.64 -28.67
CA VAL A 271 43.01 26.40 -27.46
C VAL A 271 44.45 26.07 -27.03
N PRO A 272 45.29 27.04 -26.70
CA PRO A 272 46.69 26.79 -26.27
C PRO A 272 46.70 26.04 -24.91
N LYS A 273 47.57 25.02 -24.83
CA LYS A 273 47.79 24.15 -23.68
C LYS A 273 48.28 24.95 -22.46
N PRO A 274 47.65 24.83 -21.27
CA PRO A 274 48.09 25.52 -20.07
C PRO A 274 49.44 25.00 -19.57
N LYS A 275 50.31 25.93 -19.12
CA LYS A 275 51.62 25.69 -18.55
C LYS A 275 51.52 24.93 -17.21
N PRO A 276 52.39 23.99 -16.88
CA PRO A 276 52.31 23.22 -15.65
C PRO A 276 52.48 24.08 -14.40
N LYS A 277 51.62 23.87 -13.42
CA LYS A 277 51.64 24.50 -12.11
C LYS A 277 52.65 23.77 -11.20
N PRO A 278 53.46 24.47 -10.39
CA PRO A 278 54.46 23.83 -9.53
C PRO A 278 53.82 23.00 -8.40
N PRO A 279 54.54 21.99 -7.86
CA PRO A 279 53.98 21.06 -6.89
C PRO A 279 53.70 21.71 -5.52
N ILE A 280 52.52 21.50 -4.99
CA ILE A 280 52.13 21.92 -3.65
C ILE A 280 52.69 20.91 -2.63
N LYS A 281 53.54 21.40 -1.70
CA LYS A 281 54.00 20.61 -0.54
C LYS A 281 52.82 20.17 0.31
N ARG A 282 52.68 18.86 0.48
CA ARG A 282 51.72 18.23 1.35
C ARG A 282 52.12 18.47 2.82
N VAL A 283 51.31 19.20 3.57
CA VAL A 283 51.44 19.28 5.03
C VAL A 283 50.69 18.08 5.61
N ALA A 284 51.37 17.27 6.42
CA ALA A 284 50.81 16.14 7.10
C ALA A 284 49.76 16.59 8.15
N ALA A 285 48.52 16.13 8.05
CA ALA A 285 47.54 16.35 9.07
C ALA A 285 47.71 15.30 10.18
N THR A 286 48.00 15.74 11.37
CA THR A 286 48.08 14.95 12.59
C THR A 286 46.63 14.61 13.01
N THR A 287 46.29 13.34 12.94
CA THR A 287 44.98 12.84 13.41
C THR A 287 45.03 12.63 14.92
N THR A 288 44.43 13.51 15.69
CA THR A 288 44.24 13.32 17.13
C THR A 288 42.94 12.46 17.33
N THR A 289 43.13 11.19 17.69
CA THR A 289 42.04 10.28 18.06
C THR A 289 41.65 10.57 19.51
N THR A 290 40.53 11.26 19.70
CA THR A 290 39.90 11.38 21.03
C THR A 290 39.09 10.14 21.36
N ALA A 291 39.58 9.31 22.26
CA ALA A 291 38.86 8.16 22.78
C ALA A 291 37.72 8.64 23.69
N VAL A 292 36.48 8.35 23.29
CA VAL A 292 35.30 8.55 24.13
C VAL A 292 35.22 7.41 25.15
N VAL A 293 35.52 7.72 26.40
CA VAL A 293 35.33 6.81 27.53
C VAL A 293 33.84 6.69 27.83
N LYS A 294 33.28 5.51 27.58
CA LYS A 294 31.88 5.16 27.91
C LYS A 294 31.75 4.91 29.39
N LYS A 295 30.99 5.74 30.11
CA LYS A 295 30.69 5.61 31.55
C LYS A 295 29.91 4.32 31.80
N PRO A 296 30.26 3.51 32.80
CA PRO A 296 29.54 2.28 33.13
C PRO A 296 28.11 2.57 33.62
N VAL A 297 27.17 1.76 33.14
CA VAL A 297 25.76 1.77 33.58
C VAL A 297 25.70 1.06 34.96
N PRO A 298 25.05 1.65 35.97
CA PRO A 298 24.89 0.97 37.29
C PRO A 298 23.92 -0.21 37.19
N PRO A 299 24.12 -1.27 38.00
CA PRO A 299 23.27 -2.47 38.00
C PRO A 299 21.85 -2.16 38.50
N PRO A 300 20.82 -2.91 38.04
CA PRO A 300 19.44 -2.69 38.44
C PRO A 300 19.24 -3.07 39.92
N LYS A 301 18.40 -2.27 40.61
CA LYS A 301 18.00 -2.51 41.99
C LYS A 301 17.26 -3.83 42.16
N PRO A 302 17.48 -4.58 43.26
CA PRO A 302 16.73 -5.80 43.57
C PRO A 302 15.24 -5.52 43.76
N LYS A 303 14.42 -6.42 43.23
CA LYS A 303 12.96 -6.43 43.39
C LYS A 303 12.59 -6.76 44.83
N PRO A 304 11.64 -6.08 45.49
CA PRO A 304 11.22 -6.40 46.86
C PRO A 304 10.53 -7.77 46.89
N PRO A 305 10.64 -8.48 48.06
CA PRO A 305 10.07 -9.83 48.21
C PRO A 305 8.53 -9.76 48.15
N VAL A 306 7.94 -10.74 47.46
CA VAL A 306 6.50 -10.96 47.41
C VAL A 306 6.07 -11.50 48.79
N GLN A 307 5.23 -10.75 49.51
CA GLN A 307 4.57 -11.22 50.72
C GLN A 307 3.46 -12.20 50.30
N HIS A 308 3.59 -13.45 50.68
CA HIS A 308 2.51 -14.42 50.68
C HIS A 308 1.54 -14.07 51.83
N VAL A 309 0.35 -13.57 51.45
CA VAL A 309 -0.77 -13.52 52.42
C VAL A 309 -1.33 -14.94 52.52
N GLY A 310 -1.11 -15.58 53.64
CA GLY A 310 -1.72 -16.85 53.99
C GLY A 310 -3.21 -16.63 54.26
N LEU A 311 -4.05 -17.31 53.51
CA LEU A 311 -5.47 -17.50 53.83
C LEU A 311 -5.57 -18.63 54.86
N THR A 312 -5.85 -18.26 56.11
CA THR A 312 -6.41 -19.16 57.13
C THR A 312 -7.90 -18.86 57.22
N GLY A 313 -8.72 -19.88 57.05
CA GLY A 313 -10.16 -19.87 57.26
C GLY A 313 -10.86 -20.88 56.38
#